data_47bc441ec72e43eb71e376884963c704
#
_entry.id   47bc441ec72e43eb71e376884963c704
#
_cell.length_a   1.000
_cell.length_b   1.000
_cell.length_c   1.000
_cell.angle_alpha   90.00
_cell.angle_beta   90.00
_cell.angle_gamma   90.00
#
_symmetry.space_group_name_H-M   'P 1'
#
loop_
_entity.id
_entity.type
_entity.pdbx_description
1 polymer ?
#
loop_
_entity_poly.entity_id
_entity_poly.type
_entity_poly.pdbx_seq_one_letter_code
_entity_poly.pdbx_strand_id
1 'polypeptide(L)'
;MRFASFTHQGRAGWGAISRDGVIDLSARHAEWPTLREVIEAGALAQISDIAAGLSADFPVEDILYEIPIPAPEKILCVGVNFPDRNAEYKDGQENPPFMSLFPRFARSFTGHNQPLIRPRESPQLDYEGEVTIVIGKGGRRIAEADALTHIAALTLCNEGTIRDWVRHAKFNVT
;
A
#
# COMPACT_ATOMS: atom_id res chain seq x y z
N MET A 1 13.90 -5.42 6.53
CA MET A 1 14.29 -4.27 5.70
C MET A 1 13.05 -3.48 5.33
N ARG A 2 13.13 -2.15 5.15
CA ARG A 2 12.06 -1.33 4.57
C ARG A 2 12.45 -0.99 3.14
N PHE A 3 11.51 -1.15 2.21
CA PHE A 3 11.68 -0.79 0.81
C PHE A 3 10.74 0.35 0.43
N ALA A 4 11.12 1.13 -0.57
CA ALA A 4 10.30 2.19 -1.13
C ALA A 4 10.47 2.26 -2.66
N SER A 5 9.41 2.68 -3.34
CA SER A 5 9.49 3.24 -4.67
C SER A 5 9.53 4.75 -4.54
N PHE A 6 10.33 5.42 -5.36
CA PHE A 6 10.58 6.84 -5.24
C PHE A 6 10.96 7.48 -6.58
N THR A 7 10.91 8.81 -6.60
CA THR A 7 11.55 9.62 -7.63
C THR A 7 12.69 10.41 -6.98
N HIS A 8 13.91 10.29 -7.53
CA HIS A 8 15.09 11.06 -7.16
C HIS A 8 15.64 11.80 -8.37
N GLN A 9 15.75 13.13 -8.28
CA GLN A 9 16.23 14.00 -9.39
C GLN A 9 15.50 13.73 -10.73
N GLY A 10 14.18 13.52 -10.68
CA GLY A 10 13.34 13.26 -11.84
C GLY A 10 13.41 11.83 -12.40
N ARG A 11 14.19 10.94 -11.80
CA ARG A 11 14.31 9.53 -12.19
C ARG A 11 13.54 8.64 -11.20
N ALA A 12 12.63 7.82 -11.71
CA ALA A 12 11.99 6.80 -10.92
C ALA A 12 12.97 5.70 -10.52
N GLY A 13 12.82 5.21 -9.29
CA GLY A 13 13.66 4.16 -8.74
C GLY A 13 12.96 3.42 -7.60
N TRP A 14 13.64 2.41 -7.09
CA TRP A 14 13.25 1.70 -5.87
C TRP A 14 14.49 1.31 -5.09
N GLY A 15 14.33 1.12 -3.79
CA GLY A 15 15.46 0.77 -2.96
C GLY A 15 15.10 0.55 -1.50
N ALA A 16 16.13 0.37 -0.69
CA ALA A 16 15.98 0.20 0.76
C ALA A 16 16.13 1.53 1.49
N ILE A 17 15.34 1.68 2.56
CA ILE A 17 15.42 2.83 3.48
C ILE A 17 16.15 2.38 4.74
N SER A 18 17.34 2.93 4.95
CA SER A 18 18.19 2.75 6.12
C SER A 18 18.05 3.91 7.11
N ARG A 19 18.84 3.90 8.19
CA ARG A 19 18.97 5.05 9.09
C ARG A 19 19.72 6.21 8.44
N ASP A 20 20.65 5.89 7.54
CA ASP A 20 21.60 6.84 6.96
C ASP A 20 21.09 7.42 5.63
N GLY A 21 19.95 6.92 5.12
CA GLY A 21 19.39 7.38 3.87
C GLY A 21 18.82 6.25 3.00
N VAL A 22 18.79 6.51 1.71
CA VAL A 22 18.27 5.62 0.67
C VAL A 22 19.40 4.85 0.01
N ILE A 23 19.25 3.54 -0.13
CA ILE A 23 20.09 2.66 -0.93
C ILE A 23 19.36 2.42 -2.24
N ASP A 24 19.82 3.04 -3.33
CA ASP A 24 19.21 2.88 -4.66
C ASP A 24 19.57 1.52 -5.25
N LEU A 25 18.64 0.59 -5.17
CA LEU A 25 18.81 -0.76 -5.69
C LEU A 25 18.41 -0.84 -7.17
N SER A 26 17.54 0.04 -7.65
CA SER A 26 17.15 0.09 -9.06
C SER A 26 18.32 0.38 -10.00
N ALA A 27 19.30 1.17 -9.54
CA ALA A 27 20.52 1.45 -10.31
C ALA A 27 21.47 0.24 -10.37
N ARG A 28 21.36 -0.70 -9.44
CA ARG A 28 22.22 -1.88 -9.30
C ARG A 28 21.61 -3.15 -9.88
N HIS A 29 20.29 -3.16 -10.05
CA HIS A 29 19.49 -4.34 -10.43
C HIS A 29 18.55 -3.99 -11.59
N ALA A 30 19.14 -3.76 -12.76
CA ALA A 30 18.39 -3.39 -13.98
C ALA A 30 17.43 -4.49 -14.45
N GLU A 31 17.62 -5.72 -14.01
CA GLU A 31 16.73 -6.86 -14.25
C GLU A 31 15.36 -6.69 -13.57
N TRP A 32 15.27 -5.85 -12.53
CA TRP A 32 14.05 -5.51 -11.82
C TRP A 32 13.79 -4.01 -11.86
N PRO A 33 13.12 -3.49 -12.89
CA PRO A 33 12.91 -2.05 -13.06
C PRO A 33 12.05 -1.41 -11.96
N THR A 34 11.21 -2.19 -11.27
CA THR A 34 10.40 -1.71 -10.14
C THR A 34 10.40 -2.70 -8.97
N LEU A 35 9.98 -2.25 -7.80
CA LEU A 35 9.81 -3.11 -6.62
C LEU A 35 8.79 -4.24 -6.87
N ARG A 36 7.87 -4.04 -7.80
CA ARG A 36 6.90 -5.05 -8.21
C ARG A 36 7.61 -6.28 -8.79
N GLU A 37 8.53 -6.11 -9.73
CA GLU A 37 9.25 -7.22 -10.35
C GLU A 37 10.13 -7.99 -9.33
N VAL A 38 10.69 -7.28 -8.35
CA VAL A 38 11.41 -7.94 -7.23
C VAL A 38 10.49 -8.89 -6.47
N ILE A 39 9.26 -8.43 -6.18
CA ILE A 39 8.27 -9.23 -5.47
C ILE A 39 7.81 -10.41 -6.32
N GLU A 40 7.51 -10.18 -7.59
CA GLU A 40 7.10 -11.22 -8.55
C GLU A 40 8.17 -12.30 -8.73
N ALA A 41 9.44 -11.91 -8.69
CA ALA A 41 10.58 -12.83 -8.71
C ALA A 41 10.82 -13.57 -7.39
N GLY A 42 10.12 -13.20 -6.30
CA GLY A 42 10.35 -13.74 -4.96
C GLY A 42 11.71 -13.35 -4.36
N ALA A 43 12.32 -12.26 -4.86
CA ALA A 43 13.70 -11.88 -4.57
C ALA A 43 13.88 -10.97 -3.34
N LEU A 44 12.79 -10.62 -2.60
CA LEU A 44 12.86 -9.69 -1.48
C LEU A 44 13.88 -10.07 -0.40
N ALA A 45 14.00 -11.35 -0.07
CA ALA A 45 14.96 -11.82 0.92
C ALA A 45 16.39 -11.59 0.42
N GLN A 46 16.70 -12.02 -0.81
CA GLN A 46 18.00 -11.81 -1.45
C GLN A 46 18.39 -10.33 -1.48
N ILE A 47 17.48 -9.48 -1.92
CA ILE A 47 17.70 -8.03 -2.00
C ILE A 47 17.88 -7.41 -0.61
N SER A 48 17.16 -7.90 0.39
CA SER A 48 17.33 -7.47 1.78
C SER A 48 18.74 -7.77 2.30
N ASP A 49 19.27 -8.96 2.00
CA ASP A 49 20.63 -9.35 2.40
C ASP A 49 21.68 -8.51 1.68
N ILE A 50 21.51 -8.27 0.40
CA ILE A 50 22.39 -7.39 -0.38
C ILE A 50 22.40 -5.96 0.21
N ALA A 51 21.22 -5.40 0.44
CA ALA A 51 21.08 -4.05 0.96
C ALA A 51 21.68 -3.88 2.35
N ALA A 52 21.69 -4.92 3.18
CA ALA A 52 22.27 -4.88 4.52
C ALA A 52 23.78 -4.62 4.51
N GLY A 53 24.47 -4.92 3.42
CA GLY A 53 25.91 -4.69 3.24
C GLY A 53 26.27 -3.38 2.53
N LEU A 54 25.28 -2.56 2.16
CA LEU A 54 25.49 -1.34 1.39
C LEU A 54 25.32 -0.08 2.23
N SER A 55 26.07 0.95 1.86
CA SER A 55 25.87 2.31 2.38
C SER A 55 24.76 3.02 1.62
N ALA A 56 24.15 4.03 2.26
CA ALA A 56 23.19 4.91 1.61
C ALA A 56 23.85 5.70 0.46
N ASP A 57 23.11 5.90 -0.62
CA ASP A 57 23.55 6.66 -1.79
C ASP A 57 23.21 8.14 -1.67
N PHE A 58 22.07 8.45 -1.03
CA PHE A 58 21.59 9.82 -0.83
C PHE A 58 20.65 9.91 0.37
N PRO A 59 20.43 11.12 0.91
CA PRO A 59 19.51 11.34 2.01
C PRO A 59 18.05 11.01 1.65
N VAL A 60 17.25 10.68 2.66
CA VAL A 60 15.83 10.37 2.46
C VAL A 60 15.01 11.61 2.07
N GLU A 61 15.51 12.79 2.40
CA GLU A 61 14.90 14.08 2.08
C GLU A 61 14.98 14.42 0.59
N ASP A 62 15.88 13.77 -0.13
CA ASP A 62 16.11 14.03 -1.57
C ASP A 62 15.16 13.23 -2.48
N ILE A 63 14.31 12.39 -1.89
CA ILE A 63 13.36 11.62 -2.68
C ILE A 63 11.92 12.13 -2.54
N LEU A 64 11.17 11.96 -3.63
CA LEU A 64 9.71 11.98 -3.59
C LEU A 64 9.23 10.52 -3.50
N TYR A 65 8.55 10.18 -2.42
CA TYR A 65 7.96 8.86 -2.29
C TYR A 65 6.86 8.64 -3.32
N GLU A 66 6.92 7.51 -3.98
CA GLU A 66 5.85 7.00 -4.84
C GLU A 66 5.01 5.96 -4.10
N ILE A 67 3.92 5.50 -4.71
CA ILE A 67 3.20 4.34 -4.17
C ILE A 67 4.16 3.15 -4.11
N PRO A 68 4.17 2.35 -3.02
CA PRO A 68 5.17 1.30 -2.84
C PRO A 68 5.26 0.31 -4.00
N ILE A 69 4.10 -0.10 -4.53
CA ILE A 69 4.01 -1.02 -5.67
C ILE A 69 3.43 -0.27 -6.87
N PRO A 70 4.25 0.20 -7.82
CA PRO A 70 3.76 0.86 -9.02
C PRO A 70 2.89 -0.06 -9.86
N ALA A 71 1.79 0.48 -10.40
CA ALA A 71 0.86 -0.22 -11.27
C ALA A 71 0.41 -1.60 -10.76
N PRO A 72 -0.11 -1.73 -9.53
CA PRO A 72 -0.62 -2.99 -9.03
C PRO A 72 -1.80 -3.46 -9.89
N GLU A 73 -1.91 -4.75 -10.15
CA GLU A 73 -3.01 -5.30 -10.96
C GLU A 73 -4.35 -5.24 -10.23
N LYS A 74 -4.32 -5.44 -8.92
CA LYS A 74 -5.51 -5.48 -8.07
C LYS A 74 -5.22 -4.78 -6.75
N ILE A 75 -6.18 -3.97 -6.35
CA ILE A 75 -6.24 -3.40 -5.01
C ILE A 75 -7.63 -3.72 -4.49
N LEU A 76 -7.69 -4.48 -3.41
CA LEU A 76 -8.94 -4.86 -2.75
C LEU A 76 -8.93 -4.32 -1.33
N CYS A 77 -9.95 -3.58 -0.97
CA CYS A 77 -10.17 -3.10 0.37
C CYS A 77 -11.14 -4.02 1.10
N VAL A 78 -10.91 -4.18 2.40
CA VAL A 78 -11.70 -5.02 3.29
C VAL A 78 -12.40 -4.12 4.30
N GLY A 79 -13.67 -3.83 4.06
CA GLY A 79 -14.48 -3.04 4.96
C GLY A 79 -15.23 -3.90 5.98
N VAL A 80 -15.54 -3.31 7.15
CA VAL A 80 -16.30 -3.96 8.23
C VAL A 80 -15.61 -5.25 8.70
N ASN A 81 -14.33 -5.17 9.01
CA ASN A 81 -13.48 -6.30 9.33
C ASN A 81 -12.98 -6.36 10.79
N PHE A 82 -13.49 -5.50 11.66
CA PHE A 82 -13.18 -5.55 13.10
C PHE A 82 -14.46 -5.58 13.97
N PRO A 83 -14.41 -6.21 15.15
CA PRO A 83 -15.63 -6.63 15.87
C PRO A 83 -16.50 -5.47 16.37
N ASP A 84 -15.90 -4.36 16.79
CA ASP A 84 -16.63 -3.26 17.44
C ASP A 84 -16.98 -2.10 16.49
N ARG A 85 -16.83 -2.31 15.19
CA ARG A 85 -17.02 -1.27 14.17
C ARG A 85 -18.37 -0.56 14.28
N ASN A 86 -19.48 -1.30 14.41
CA ASN A 86 -20.81 -0.70 14.46
C ASN A 86 -21.06 0.02 15.78
N ALA A 87 -20.48 -0.46 16.88
CA ALA A 87 -20.53 0.23 18.17
C ALA A 87 -19.76 1.56 18.12
N GLU A 88 -18.61 1.60 17.47
CA GLU A 88 -17.80 2.79 17.28
C GLU A 88 -18.52 3.84 16.43
N TYR A 89 -19.11 3.43 15.31
CA TYR A 89 -19.86 4.32 14.43
C TYR A 89 -21.28 4.66 14.94
N LYS A 90 -21.75 4.00 16.00
CA LYS A 90 -23.07 4.22 16.64
C LYS A 90 -24.23 4.15 15.63
N ASP A 91 -24.12 3.27 14.64
CA ASP A 91 -25.14 3.13 13.60
C ASP A 91 -26.38 2.30 14.03
N GLY A 92 -26.31 1.69 15.21
CA GLY A 92 -27.41 0.92 15.80
C GLY A 92 -27.70 -0.42 15.09
N GLN A 93 -26.84 -0.83 14.15
CA GLN A 93 -27.01 -2.07 13.41
C GLN A 93 -26.14 -3.19 13.99
N GLU A 94 -26.57 -4.42 13.80
CA GLU A 94 -25.73 -5.58 14.07
C GLU A 94 -24.57 -5.66 13.08
N ASN A 95 -23.44 -6.20 13.54
CA ASN A 95 -22.32 -6.45 12.65
C ASN A 95 -22.71 -7.46 11.55
N PRO A 96 -22.42 -7.18 10.29
CA PRO A 96 -22.67 -8.15 9.24
C PRO A 96 -21.83 -9.42 9.46
N PRO A 97 -22.35 -10.60 9.09
CA PRO A 97 -21.64 -11.88 9.29
C PRO A 97 -20.39 -12.01 8.42
N PHE A 98 -20.25 -11.18 7.40
CA PHE A 98 -19.13 -11.19 6.46
C PHE A 98 -18.60 -9.77 6.20
N MET A 99 -17.31 -9.67 5.96
CA MET A 99 -16.65 -8.44 5.53
C MET A 99 -17.17 -7.95 4.16
N SER A 100 -17.08 -6.67 3.92
CA SER A 100 -17.30 -6.08 2.60
C SER A 100 -15.98 -6.08 1.82
N LEU A 101 -16.04 -6.37 0.52
CA LEU A 101 -14.89 -6.27 -0.37
C LEU A 101 -15.20 -5.28 -1.48
N PHE A 102 -14.28 -4.34 -1.74
CA PHE A 102 -14.40 -3.38 -2.83
C PHE A 102 -13.03 -3.05 -3.45
N PRO A 103 -12.97 -2.65 -4.73
CA PRO A 103 -11.72 -2.34 -5.39
C PRO A 103 -11.35 -0.86 -5.22
N ARG A 104 -10.04 -0.60 -5.30
CA ARG A 104 -9.47 0.72 -5.58
C ARG A 104 -8.68 0.69 -6.87
N PHE A 105 -8.50 1.85 -7.49
CA PHE A 105 -7.68 2.01 -8.69
C PHE A 105 -6.31 2.56 -8.32
N ALA A 106 -5.25 2.05 -8.95
CA ALA A 106 -3.87 2.50 -8.68
C ALA A 106 -3.72 4.04 -8.79
N ARG A 107 -4.45 4.66 -9.73
CA ARG A 107 -4.41 6.12 -9.94
C ARG A 107 -5.10 6.95 -8.85
N SER A 108 -5.82 6.33 -7.92
CA SER A 108 -6.40 7.02 -6.77
C SER A 108 -5.44 7.11 -5.58
N PHE A 109 -4.26 6.54 -5.69
CA PHE A 109 -3.23 6.58 -4.65
C PHE A 109 -2.17 7.64 -4.93
N THR A 110 -1.56 8.13 -3.88
CA THR A 110 -0.40 9.01 -3.89
C THR A 110 0.65 8.49 -2.92
N GLY A 111 1.88 8.98 -3.03
CA GLY A 111 3.00 8.54 -2.20
C GLY A 111 2.95 9.11 -0.79
N HIS A 112 3.82 8.60 0.08
CA HIS A 112 3.98 9.07 1.44
C HIS A 112 4.30 10.57 1.48
N ASN A 113 3.70 11.31 2.42
CA ASN A 113 3.82 12.76 2.56
C ASN A 113 3.26 13.60 1.39
N GLN A 114 2.55 12.99 0.45
CA GLN A 114 1.83 13.73 -0.57
C GLN A 114 0.38 14.00 -0.15
N PRO A 115 -0.21 15.13 -0.56
CA PRO A 115 -1.54 15.50 -0.13
C PRO A 115 -2.63 14.63 -0.77
N LEU A 116 -3.65 14.28 0.02
CA LEU A 116 -4.94 13.85 -0.51
C LEU A 116 -5.76 15.10 -0.88
N ILE A 117 -6.36 15.08 -2.06
CA ILE A 117 -7.11 16.23 -2.57
C ILE A 117 -8.59 16.05 -2.23
N ARG A 118 -9.08 16.91 -1.31
CA ARG A 118 -10.50 16.98 -1.02
C ARG A 118 -11.26 17.61 -2.20
N PRO A 119 -12.30 16.97 -2.74
CA PRO A 119 -13.13 17.57 -3.78
C PRO A 119 -13.88 18.80 -3.22
N ARG A 120 -14.18 19.76 -4.09
CA ARG A 120 -14.90 20.98 -3.71
C ARG A 120 -16.32 20.72 -3.29
N GLU A 121 -16.90 19.66 -3.82
CA GLU A 121 -18.29 19.22 -3.67
C GLU A 121 -18.58 18.63 -2.27
N SER A 122 -17.55 18.27 -1.52
CA SER A 122 -17.71 17.74 -0.17
C SER A 122 -16.72 18.34 0.84
N PRO A 123 -17.20 18.72 2.03
CA PRO A 123 -16.33 19.07 3.15
C PRO A 123 -15.86 17.85 3.97
N GLN A 124 -16.31 16.63 3.64
CA GLN A 124 -16.21 15.46 4.51
C GLN A 124 -15.16 14.44 4.03
N LEU A 125 -14.00 14.91 3.55
CA LEU A 125 -12.85 14.02 3.41
C LEU A 125 -12.34 13.64 4.80
N ASP A 126 -12.37 12.36 5.08
CA ASP A 126 -11.91 11.77 6.34
C ASP A 126 -10.76 10.80 6.08
N TYR A 127 -9.88 10.60 7.05
CA TYR A 127 -8.79 9.64 6.95
C TYR A 127 -9.23 8.25 7.43
N GLU A 128 -8.62 7.22 6.86
CA GLU A 128 -8.71 5.85 7.36
C GLU A 128 -7.33 5.22 7.42
N GLY A 129 -6.85 4.95 8.64
CA GLY A 129 -5.55 4.34 8.85
C GLY A 129 -5.63 2.82 8.69
N GLU A 130 -5.01 2.29 7.63
CA GLU A 130 -5.13 0.89 7.24
C GLU A 130 -3.79 0.17 7.23
N VAL A 131 -3.82 -1.12 7.58
CA VAL A 131 -2.70 -2.05 7.32
C VAL A 131 -2.91 -2.69 5.96
N THR A 132 -1.97 -2.45 5.06
CA THR A 132 -2.03 -2.99 3.70
C THR A 132 -1.14 -4.23 3.59
N ILE A 133 -1.72 -5.30 3.08
CA ILE A 133 -1.03 -6.56 2.80
C ILE A 133 -0.60 -6.59 1.34
N VAL A 134 0.68 -6.80 1.08
CA VAL A 134 1.22 -6.99 -0.27
C VAL A 134 1.30 -8.48 -0.56
N ILE A 135 0.51 -8.95 -1.53
CA ILE A 135 0.53 -10.33 -1.98
C ILE A 135 1.70 -10.54 -2.94
N GLY A 136 2.61 -11.46 -2.60
CA GLY A 136 3.77 -11.79 -3.42
C GLY A 136 3.64 -13.12 -4.18
N LYS A 137 2.77 -14.00 -3.71
CA LYS A 137 2.53 -15.28 -4.36
C LYS A 137 1.07 -15.41 -4.76
N GLY A 138 0.81 -15.49 -6.06
CA GLY A 138 -0.54 -15.69 -6.57
C GLY A 138 -1.09 -17.05 -6.17
N GLY A 139 -2.44 -17.17 -6.16
CA GLY A 139 -3.09 -18.45 -5.85
C GLY A 139 -4.59 -18.37 -5.96
N ARG A 140 -5.21 -19.53 -5.91
CA ARG A 140 -6.67 -19.71 -5.90
C ARG A 140 -7.02 -20.83 -4.94
N ARG A 141 -8.09 -20.67 -4.16
CA ARG A 141 -8.55 -21.64 -3.16
C ARG A 141 -7.44 -21.98 -2.15
N ILE A 142 -6.71 -20.95 -1.72
CA ILE A 142 -5.63 -21.06 -0.75
C ILE A 142 -6.25 -21.50 0.58
N ALA A 143 -5.71 -22.55 1.18
CA ALA A 143 -6.14 -22.96 2.51
C ALA A 143 -5.71 -21.91 3.55
N GLU A 144 -6.50 -21.74 4.61
CA GLU A 144 -6.20 -20.79 5.68
C GLU A 144 -4.81 -20.99 6.27
N ALA A 145 -4.41 -22.23 6.48
CA ALA A 145 -3.08 -22.59 7.01
C ALA A 145 -1.91 -22.10 6.13
N ASP A 146 -2.15 -21.90 4.84
CA ASP A 146 -1.14 -21.48 3.86
C ASP A 146 -1.20 -19.97 3.56
N ALA A 147 -2.25 -19.27 4.00
CA ALA A 147 -2.53 -17.90 3.60
C ALA A 147 -1.36 -16.93 3.86
N LEU A 148 -0.71 -17.04 5.00
CA LEU A 148 0.43 -16.18 5.37
C LEU A 148 1.64 -16.38 4.45
N THR A 149 1.80 -17.55 3.83
CA THR A 149 2.92 -17.79 2.89
C THR A 149 2.78 -17.06 1.58
N HIS A 150 1.62 -16.46 1.31
CA HIS A 150 1.35 -15.64 0.13
C HIS A 150 1.65 -14.16 0.34
N ILE A 151 1.92 -13.74 1.58
CA ILE A 151 2.21 -12.35 1.92
C ILE A 151 3.70 -12.09 1.74
N ALA A 152 4.04 -11.11 0.88
CA ALA A 152 5.41 -10.66 0.68
C ALA A 152 5.83 -9.57 1.65
N ALA A 153 4.94 -8.64 1.97
CA ALA A 153 5.23 -7.49 2.80
C ALA A 153 3.96 -6.88 3.41
N LEU A 154 4.17 -5.99 4.36
CA LEU A 154 3.13 -5.13 4.93
C LEU A 154 3.52 -3.66 4.75
N THR A 155 2.52 -2.81 4.57
CA THR A 155 2.69 -1.36 4.59
C THR A 155 1.47 -0.69 5.24
N LEU A 156 1.49 0.62 5.35
CA LEU A 156 0.37 1.42 5.84
C LEU A 156 -0.24 2.20 4.69
N CYS A 157 -1.53 2.41 4.76
CA CYS A 157 -2.30 3.23 3.82
C CYS A 157 -3.21 4.17 4.60
N ASN A 158 -3.42 5.37 4.06
CA ASN A 158 -4.57 6.19 4.42
C ASN A 158 -5.62 6.02 3.32
N GLU A 159 -6.67 5.26 3.60
CA GLU A 159 -7.79 5.05 2.69
C GLU A 159 -8.81 6.18 2.82
N GLY A 160 -8.40 7.40 2.42
CA GLY A 160 -9.23 8.59 2.53
C GLY A 160 -10.60 8.42 1.87
N THR A 161 -11.65 8.77 2.61
CA THR A 161 -13.06 8.53 2.22
C THR A 161 -13.87 9.80 2.29
N ILE A 162 -14.76 10.02 1.33
CA ILE A 162 -15.72 11.13 1.32
C ILE A 162 -17.00 10.65 2.01
N ARG A 163 -17.14 10.98 3.29
CA ARG A 163 -18.18 10.39 4.19
C ARG A 163 -19.62 10.63 3.76
N ASP A 164 -19.93 11.80 3.26
CA ASP A 164 -21.27 12.10 2.76
C ASP A 164 -21.60 11.35 1.48
N TRP A 165 -20.61 11.10 0.61
CA TRP A 165 -20.85 10.42 -0.66
C TRP A 165 -21.09 8.93 -0.52
N VAL A 166 -20.50 8.24 0.45
CA VAL A 166 -20.79 6.81 0.71
C VAL A 166 -22.23 6.59 1.13
N ARG A 167 -22.95 7.66 1.53
CA ARG A 167 -24.34 7.61 1.95
C ARG A 167 -25.33 7.99 0.84
N HIS A 168 -24.88 8.44 -0.32
CA HIS A 168 -25.74 8.87 -1.41
C HIS A 168 -26.54 7.70 -2.03
N ALA A 169 -25.98 6.51 -2.02
CA ALA A 169 -26.67 5.32 -2.46
C ALA A 169 -26.19 4.09 -1.68
N LYS A 170 -27.05 3.09 -1.59
CA LYS A 170 -26.79 1.85 -0.82
C LYS A 170 -25.46 1.15 -1.18
N PHE A 171 -24.98 1.32 -2.40
CA PHE A 171 -23.78 0.65 -2.93
C PHE A 171 -22.70 1.64 -3.40
N ASN A 172 -22.77 2.88 -2.98
CA ASN A 172 -21.67 3.81 -3.24
C ASN A 172 -20.42 3.38 -2.49
N VAL A 173 -19.34 3.31 -3.22
CA VAL A 173 -18.00 3.10 -2.70
C VAL A 173 -17.12 4.19 -3.28
N THR A 174 -16.58 5.03 -2.43
CA THR A 174 -15.79 6.20 -2.84
C THR A 174 -14.38 6.14 -2.28
#